data_206315f1d2efb64b208429dab3c489bf
#
_entry.id   206315f1d2efb64b208429dab3c489bf
#
_cell.length_a   1.000
_cell.length_b   1.000
_cell.length_c   1.000
_cell.angle_alpha   90.00
_cell.angle_beta   90.00
_cell.angle_gamma   90.00
#
_symmetry.space_group_name_H-M   'P 1'
#
loop_
_entity.id
_entity.type
_entity.pdbx_description
1 polymer ?
#
loop_
_entity_poly.entity_id
_entity_poly.type
_entity_poly.pdbx_seq_one_letter_code
_entity_poly.pdbx_strand_id
1 'polypeptide(L)'
;MLFIEKSYIIIVMIGEYKDLRRIEMGFIEQLKIKAKSNKKTIVLPEGMDRRTYEAAQQIVEEDFANIIILASPEEAEKYGKGYDIENVTIIDPKDCVKTKEYAEEFYMLRKAKGMTETQAYAMLVSDY
;
A
#
# COMPACT_ATOMS: atom_id res chain seq x y z
N MET A 1 20.78 -1.84 -13.73
CA MET A 1 21.85 -2.56 -13.01
C MET A 1 23.15 -1.76 -12.98
N LEU A 2 23.63 -1.22 -14.10
CA LEU A 2 24.83 -0.35 -14.15
C LEU A 2 24.75 0.94 -13.30
N PHE A 3 23.56 1.49 -13.05
CA PHE A 3 23.36 2.69 -12.22
C PHE A 3 23.50 2.42 -10.70
N ILE A 4 23.21 1.21 -10.24
CA ILE A 4 23.34 0.83 -8.83
C ILE A 4 24.82 0.68 -8.47
N GLU A 5 25.62 0.11 -9.34
CA GLU A 5 27.07 -0.05 -9.13
C GLU A 5 27.81 1.29 -9.09
N LYS A 6 27.44 2.26 -9.95
CA LYS A 6 28.06 3.60 -9.92
C LYS A 6 27.72 4.37 -8.63
N SER A 7 26.50 4.23 -8.12
CA SER A 7 26.10 4.84 -6.85
C SER A 7 26.85 4.24 -5.66
N TYR A 8 27.07 2.92 -5.66
CA TYR A 8 27.83 2.21 -4.63
C TYR A 8 29.32 2.60 -4.64
N ILE A 9 29.91 2.75 -5.80
CA ILE A 9 31.31 3.20 -5.96
C ILE A 9 31.49 4.63 -5.45
N ILE A 10 30.54 5.53 -5.71
CA ILE A 10 30.54 6.91 -5.21
C ILE A 10 30.45 6.95 -3.68
N ILE A 11 29.61 6.10 -3.07
CA ILE A 11 29.48 5.98 -1.61
C ILE A 11 30.79 5.56 -0.95
N VAL A 12 31.51 4.63 -1.55
CA VAL A 12 32.79 4.12 -1.03
C VAL A 12 33.92 5.14 -1.19
N MET A 13 33.85 6.03 -2.19
CA MET A 13 34.91 7.00 -2.46
C MET A 13 34.82 8.30 -1.67
N ILE A 14 33.65 8.68 -1.18
CA ILE A 14 33.43 10.02 -0.58
C ILE A 14 33.54 10.03 0.96
N GLY A 15 33.42 8.89 1.64
CA GLY A 15 33.79 8.73 3.08
C GLY A 15 33.11 9.66 4.12
N GLU A 16 32.17 10.52 3.75
CA GLU A 16 31.50 11.45 4.65
C GLU A 16 30.02 11.16 4.87
N TYR A 17 29.64 10.94 6.11
CA TYR A 17 28.29 10.60 6.55
C TYR A 17 27.19 11.60 6.15
N LYS A 18 27.53 12.83 5.81
CA LYS A 18 26.59 13.87 5.33
C LYS A 18 26.12 13.62 3.90
N ASP A 19 26.93 12.98 3.09
CA ASP A 19 26.56 12.67 1.70
C ASP A 19 25.70 11.42 1.56
N LEU A 20 25.73 10.51 2.55
CA LEU A 20 24.87 9.32 2.54
C LEU A 20 23.37 9.68 2.55
N ARG A 21 22.94 10.68 3.33
CA ARG A 21 21.54 11.15 3.29
C ARG A 21 21.14 11.74 1.94
N ARG A 22 22.05 12.42 1.30
CA ARG A 22 21.84 13.03 -0.03
C ARG A 22 21.78 11.98 -1.13
N ILE A 23 22.55 10.91 -0.97
CA ILE A 23 22.56 9.77 -1.89
C ILE A 23 21.30 8.90 -1.65
N GLU A 24 20.90 8.70 -0.41
CA GLU A 24 19.65 8.01 -0.07
C GLU A 24 18.42 8.76 -0.62
N MET A 25 18.38 10.09 -0.47
CA MET A 25 17.31 10.90 -1.07
C MET A 25 17.32 10.79 -2.60
N GLY A 26 18.49 10.80 -3.25
CA GLY A 26 18.61 10.59 -4.69
C GLY A 26 18.17 9.21 -5.15
N PHE A 27 18.40 8.17 -4.36
CA PHE A 27 17.96 6.82 -4.64
C PHE A 27 16.44 6.67 -4.54
N ILE A 28 15.83 7.19 -3.49
CA ILE A 28 14.37 7.18 -3.31
C ILE A 28 13.68 7.93 -4.46
N GLU A 29 14.22 9.08 -4.87
CA GLU A 29 13.68 9.85 -5.98
C GLU A 29 13.75 9.08 -7.31
N GLN A 30 14.85 8.37 -7.56
CA GLN A 30 14.97 7.48 -8.72
C GLN A 30 13.96 6.34 -8.69
N LEU A 31 13.68 5.76 -7.50
CA LEU A 31 12.64 4.74 -7.34
C LEU A 31 11.25 5.30 -7.62
N LYS A 32 10.94 6.50 -7.15
CA LYS A 32 9.68 7.18 -7.43
C LYS A 32 9.49 7.46 -8.93
N ILE A 33 10.53 7.94 -9.61
CA ILE A 33 10.50 8.15 -11.08
C ILE A 33 10.24 6.83 -11.80
N LYS A 34 10.91 5.74 -11.40
CA LYS A 34 10.66 4.41 -11.96
C LYS A 34 9.25 3.91 -11.69
N ALA A 35 8.73 4.14 -10.51
CA ALA A 35 7.36 3.78 -10.14
C ALA A 35 6.34 4.56 -10.98
N LYS A 36 6.54 5.85 -11.21
CA LYS A 36 5.70 6.67 -12.09
C LYS A 36 5.63 6.14 -13.52
N SER A 37 6.74 5.63 -14.06
CA SER A 37 6.80 5.09 -15.43
C SER A 37 6.04 3.75 -15.60
N ASN A 38 5.76 3.03 -14.49
CA ASN A 38 5.01 1.77 -14.49
C ASN A 38 4.15 1.70 -13.22
N LYS A 39 3.21 2.63 -13.14
CA LYS A 39 2.33 2.82 -11.98
C LYS A 39 1.60 1.54 -11.61
N LYS A 40 1.71 1.13 -10.35
CA LYS A 40 1.04 -0.03 -9.78
C LYS A 40 -0.10 0.42 -8.88
N THR A 41 -1.03 -0.49 -8.63
CA THR A 41 -2.07 -0.31 -7.63
C THR A 41 -1.64 -0.99 -6.33
N ILE A 42 -1.68 -0.25 -5.24
CA ILE A 42 -1.35 -0.72 -3.89
C ILE A 42 -2.64 -0.76 -3.08
N VAL A 43 -2.91 -1.88 -2.43
CA VAL A 43 -4.04 -2.03 -1.52
C VAL A 43 -3.55 -1.84 -0.08
N LEU A 44 -4.17 -0.91 0.62
CA LEU A 44 -3.93 -0.61 2.03
C LEU A 44 -5.13 -1.13 2.84
N PRO A 45 -4.98 -2.21 3.64
CA PRO A 45 -6.12 -2.83 4.32
C PRO A 45 -6.52 -2.14 5.61
N GLU A 46 -5.70 -1.25 6.16
CA GLU A 46 -5.87 -0.64 7.49
C GLU A 46 -6.71 0.65 7.40
N GLY A 47 -7.99 0.53 7.04
CA GLY A 47 -8.92 1.66 6.88
C GLY A 47 -9.26 2.41 8.17
N MET A 48 -8.96 1.86 9.34
CA MET A 48 -9.15 2.49 10.65
C MET A 48 -7.92 3.24 11.17
N ASP A 49 -6.83 3.33 10.40
CA ASP A 49 -5.63 4.05 10.79
C ASP A 49 -5.48 5.35 9.98
N ARG A 50 -5.41 6.48 10.67
CA ARG A 50 -5.20 7.80 10.02
C ARG A 50 -3.91 7.87 9.20
N ARG A 51 -2.86 7.12 9.61
CA ARG A 51 -1.58 7.08 8.87
C ARG A 51 -1.74 6.48 7.47
N THR A 52 -2.72 5.59 7.28
CA THR A 52 -3.07 5.02 5.98
C THR A 52 -3.53 6.11 5.02
N TYR A 53 -4.39 7.03 5.49
CA TYR A 53 -4.90 8.16 4.68
C TYR A 53 -3.82 9.21 4.43
N GLU A 54 -2.99 9.50 5.41
CA GLU A 54 -1.83 10.38 5.24
C GLU A 54 -0.87 9.85 4.18
N ALA A 55 -0.51 8.57 4.25
CA ALA A 55 0.33 7.91 3.26
C ALA A 55 -0.33 7.90 1.87
N ALA A 56 -1.63 7.60 1.80
CA ALA A 56 -2.38 7.59 0.55
C ALA A 56 -2.38 8.97 -0.13
N GLN A 57 -2.62 10.04 0.63
CA GLN A 57 -2.54 11.40 0.12
C GLN A 57 -1.16 11.70 -0.47
N GLN A 58 -0.09 11.41 0.27
CA GLN A 58 1.28 11.65 -0.21
C GLN A 58 1.60 10.88 -1.50
N ILE A 59 1.20 9.61 -1.58
CA ILE A 59 1.44 8.77 -2.75
C ILE A 59 0.68 9.31 -3.97
N VAL A 60 -0.56 9.76 -3.78
CA VAL A 60 -1.39 10.32 -4.86
C VAL A 60 -0.86 11.68 -5.30
N GLU A 61 -0.48 12.57 -4.38
CA GLU A 61 0.13 13.87 -4.69
C GLU A 61 1.43 13.71 -5.48
N GLU A 62 2.26 12.75 -5.10
CA GLU A 62 3.50 12.44 -5.81
C GLU A 62 3.29 11.59 -7.08
N ASP A 63 2.11 11.05 -7.29
CA ASP A 63 1.66 10.34 -8.50
C ASP A 63 2.51 9.12 -8.91
N PHE A 64 3.02 8.34 -7.96
CA PHE A 64 3.83 7.15 -8.28
C PHE A 64 3.11 5.81 -8.13
N ALA A 65 1.92 5.77 -7.53
CA ALA A 65 1.06 4.59 -7.45
C ALA A 65 -0.42 4.97 -7.43
N ASN A 66 -1.29 4.01 -7.77
CA ASN A 66 -2.72 4.10 -7.49
C ASN A 66 -3.00 3.45 -6.14
N ILE A 67 -3.90 4.03 -5.34
CA ILE A 67 -4.19 3.54 -4.00
C ILE A 67 -5.63 3.05 -3.91
N ILE A 68 -5.80 1.89 -3.28
CA ILE A 68 -7.08 1.36 -2.81
C ILE A 68 -6.97 1.23 -1.29
N ILE A 69 -7.91 1.79 -0.55
CA ILE A 69 -8.04 1.58 0.89
C ILE A 69 -9.25 0.67 1.13
N LEU A 70 -9.07 -0.36 1.95
CA LEU A 70 -10.17 -1.19 2.41
C LEU A 70 -10.77 -0.54 3.67
N ALA A 71 -11.97 0.02 3.53
CA ALA A 71 -12.67 0.70 4.62
C ALA A 71 -14.17 0.75 4.34
N SER A 72 -14.99 0.77 5.39
CA SER A 72 -16.38 1.17 5.27
C SER A 72 -16.50 2.68 5.00
N PRO A 73 -17.63 3.16 4.47
CA PRO A 73 -17.86 4.59 4.29
C PRO A 73 -17.68 5.40 5.59
N GLU A 74 -18.14 4.88 6.72
CA GLU A 74 -18.03 5.51 8.03
C GLU A 74 -16.57 5.60 8.50
N GLU A 75 -15.78 4.56 8.27
CA GLU A 75 -14.36 4.56 8.58
C GLU A 75 -13.61 5.57 7.71
N ALA A 76 -13.87 5.60 6.42
CA ALA A 76 -13.26 6.55 5.50
C ALA A 76 -13.61 8.00 5.88
N GLU A 77 -14.85 8.29 6.26
CA GLU A 77 -15.26 9.62 6.74
C GLU A 77 -14.56 9.98 8.05
N LYS A 78 -14.52 9.05 8.99
CA LYS A 78 -13.95 9.28 10.34
C LYS A 78 -12.43 9.45 10.31
N TYR A 79 -11.72 8.51 9.67
CA TYR A 79 -10.27 8.44 9.72
C TYR A 79 -9.59 9.20 8.57
N GLY A 80 -10.28 9.34 7.43
CA GLY A 80 -9.82 10.13 6.28
C GLY A 80 -10.04 11.63 6.41
N LYS A 81 -10.80 12.06 7.44
CA LYS A 81 -11.09 13.47 7.65
C LYS A 81 -9.82 14.32 7.76
N GLY A 82 -9.73 15.32 6.86
CA GLY A 82 -8.60 16.25 6.80
C GLY A 82 -7.50 15.86 5.82
N TYR A 83 -7.64 14.72 5.15
CA TYR A 83 -6.76 14.30 4.06
C TYR A 83 -7.47 14.42 2.71
N ASP A 84 -6.71 14.75 1.67
CA ASP A 84 -7.22 14.73 0.29
C ASP A 84 -7.16 13.30 -0.25
N ILE A 85 -8.31 12.65 -0.31
CA ILE A 85 -8.48 11.28 -0.79
C ILE A 85 -9.38 11.19 -2.03
N GLU A 86 -9.58 12.31 -2.74
CA GLU A 86 -10.46 12.34 -3.93
C GLU A 86 -10.03 11.33 -5.00
N ASN A 87 -8.72 11.13 -5.16
CA ASN A 87 -8.15 10.19 -6.13
C ASN A 87 -7.79 8.82 -5.52
N VAL A 88 -8.27 8.53 -4.32
CA VAL A 88 -8.11 7.23 -3.65
C VAL A 88 -9.38 6.41 -3.82
N THR A 89 -9.24 5.15 -4.20
CA THR A 89 -10.37 4.22 -4.28
C THR A 89 -10.65 3.64 -2.90
N ILE A 90 -11.87 3.81 -2.39
CA ILE A 90 -12.32 3.16 -1.14
C ILE A 90 -13.18 1.96 -1.51
N ILE A 91 -12.88 0.81 -0.93
CA ILE A 91 -13.65 -0.44 -1.12
C ILE A 91 -14.03 -0.96 0.26
N ASP A 92 -15.34 -1.11 0.48
CA ASP A 92 -15.85 -1.82 1.66
C ASP A 92 -15.81 -3.34 1.39
N PRO A 93 -15.03 -4.12 2.16
CA PRO A 93 -14.98 -5.57 1.99
C PRO A 93 -16.34 -6.25 2.20
N LYS A 94 -17.25 -5.65 2.99
CA LYS A 94 -18.59 -6.18 3.26
C LYS A 94 -19.51 -6.08 2.05
N ASP A 95 -19.36 -5.02 1.27
CA ASP A 95 -20.19 -4.73 0.09
C ASP A 95 -19.51 -5.10 -1.24
N CYS A 96 -18.26 -5.54 -1.21
CA CYS A 96 -17.55 -5.93 -2.42
C CYS A 96 -18.09 -7.25 -2.98
N VAL A 97 -18.50 -7.23 -4.25
CA VAL A 97 -19.04 -8.41 -4.96
C VAL A 97 -18.07 -9.58 -4.95
N LYS A 98 -16.78 -9.32 -5.00
CA LYS A 98 -15.72 -10.34 -5.03
C LYS A 98 -15.39 -10.94 -3.66
N THR A 99 -15.89 -10.39 -2.58
CA THR A 99 -15.54 -10.89 -1.23
C THR A 99 -15.94 -12.35 -1.03
N LYS A 100 -17.08 -12.78 -1.57
CA LYS A 100 -17.50 -14.18 -1.50
C LYS A 100 -16.56 -15.10 -2.28
N GLU A 101 -16.19 -14.70 -3.50
CA GLU A 101 -15.25 -15.45 -4.34
C GLU A 101 -13.89 -15.60 -3.64
N TYR A 102 -13.34 -14.53 -3.09
CA TYR A 102 -12.09 -14.56 -2.33
C TYR A 102 -12.21 -15.38 -1.03
N ALA A 103 -13.38 -15.37 -0.38
CA ALA A 103 -13.62 -16.19 0.81
C ALA A 103 -13.61 -17.68 0.46
N GLU A 104 -14.21 -18.08 -0.67
CA GLU A 104 -14.19 -19.46 -1.17
C GLU A 104 -12.76 -19.90 -1.51
N GLU A 105 -12.01 -19.07 -2.22
CA GLU A 105 -10.60 -19.35 -2.53
C GLU A 105 -9.76 -19.49 -1.25
N PHE A 106 -9.93 -18.57 -0.30
CA PHE A 106 -9.23 -18.60 0.98
C PHE A 106 -9.57 -19.85 1.79
N TYR A 107 -10.87 -20.23 1.81
CA TYR A 107 -11.29 -21.48 2.41
C TYR A 107 -10.59 -22.68 1.76
N MET A 108 -10.57 -22.76 0.43
CA MET A 108 -9.92 -23.87 -0.29
C MET A 108 -8.45 -24.01 0.06
N LEU A 109 -7.74 -22.90 0.25
CA LEU A 109 -6.32 -22.88 0.66
C LEU A 109 -6.11 -23.31 2.12
N ARG A 110 -7.11 -23.12 2.99
CA ARG A 110 -6.97 -23.29 4.43
C ARG A 110 -7.78 -24.44 5.04
N LYS A 111 -8.69 -25.06 4.29
CA LYS A 111 -9.54 -26.15 4.76
C LYS A 111 -8.76 -27.32 5.37
N ALA A 112 -7.60 -27.64 4.80
CA ALA A 112 -6.72 -28.69 5.33
C ALA A 112 -6.14 -28.35 6.73
N LYS A 113 -6.21 -27.08 7.15
CA LYS A 113 -5.80 -26.60 8.47
C LYS A 113 -6.98 -26.41 9.43
N GLY A 114 -8.17 -26.93 9.05
CA GLY A 114 -9.37 -26.88 9.89
C GLY A 114 -10.20 -25.61 9.80
N MET A 115 -9.93 -24.73 8.81
CA MET A 115 -10.74 -23.53 8.56
C MET A 115 -12.11 -23.92 8.00
N THR A 116 -13.17 -23.26 8.45
CA THR A 116 -14.53 -23.37 7.88
C THR A 116 -14.80 -22.24 6.89
N GLU A 117 -15.77 -22.41 5.99
CA GLU A 117 -16.20 -21.35 5.06
C GLU A 117 -16.63 -20.07 5.78
N THR A 118 -17.41 -20.22 6.86
CA THR A 118 -17.84 -19.08 7.68
C THR A 118 -16.66 -18.34 8.29
N GLN A 119 -15.64 -19.04 8.77
CA GLN A 119 -14.43 -18.42 9.29
C GLN A 119 -13.64 -17.71 8.19
N ALA A 120 -13.53 -18.30 7.00
CA ALA A 120 -12.85 -17.70 5.87
C ALA A 120 -13.52 -16.37 5.48
N TYR A 121 -14.85 -16.35 5.37
CA TYR A 121 -15.60 -15.13 5.08
C TYR A 121 -15.44 -14.07 6.18
N ALA A 122 -15.60 -14.48 7.45
CA ALA A 122 -15.47 -13.58 8.59
C ALA A 122 -14.09 -12.88 8.63
N MET A 123 -13.02 -13.61 8.32
CA MET A 123 -11.66 -13.05 8.29
C MET A 123 -11.46 -12.01 7.20
N LEU A 124 -12.18 -12.09 6.07
CA LEU A 124 -12.07 -11.09 5.00
C LEU A 124 -12.86 -9.81 5.26
N VAL A 125 -13.88 -9.87 6.12
CA VAL A 125 -14.77 -8.75 6.43
C VAL A 125 -14.61 -8.22 7.85
N SER A 126 -13.80 -8.88 8.69
CA SER A 126 -13.49 -8.42 10.04
C SER A 126 -12.43 -7.32 10.04
N ASP A 127 -12.47 -6.53 11.08
CA ASP A 127 -11.46 -5.53 11.36
C ASP A 127 -10.09 -6.22 11.60
N TYR A 128 -9.06 -5.67 11.00
CA TYR A 128 -7.68 -6.15 11.09
C TYR A 128 -6.95 -5.45 12.23
#